data_216832f9f6194b1d0efd4b4f73701afb
#
_entry.id   216832f9f6194b1d0efd4b4f73701afb
#
_cell.length_a   1.000
_cell.length_b   1.000
_cell.length_c   1.000
_cell.angle_alpha   90.00
_cell.angle_beta   90.00
_cell.angle_gamma   90.00
#
_symmetry.space_group_name_H-M   'P 1'
#
loop_
_entity.id
_entity.type
_entity.pdbx_description
1 polymer ?
#
loop_
_entity_poly.entity_id
_entity_poly.type
_entity_poly.pdbx_seq_one_letter_code
_entity_poly.pdbx_strand_id
1 'polypeptide(L)' 'MRVEINLYATLARYLPAQDKNAGGAIDISDGATAGDVLQQLNVPAEQVKLIFVDGVHGGRETILKDGSRLGVFPPVGGG' A
#
# COMPACT_ATOMS: atom_id res chain seq x y z
N MET A 1 -11.17 10.24 -0.01
CA MET A 1 -10.45 10.17 -1.30
C MET A 1 -10.19 8.73 -1.68
N ARG A 2 -9.95 8.48 -2.93
CA ARG A 2 -9.76 7.13 -3.45
C ARG A 2 -8.35 6.96 -3.93
N VAL A 3 -7.69 5.89 -3.50
CA VAL A 3 -6.31 5.59 -3.90
C VAL A 3 -6.22 4.19 -4.45
N GLU A 4 -5.27 3.99 -5.38
CA GLU A 4 -4.99 2.68 -5.94
C GLU A 4 -3.90 2.02 -5.12
N ILE A 5 -4.08 0.74 -4.81
CA ILE A 5 -3.12 0.00 -3.99
C ILE A 5 -2.61 -1.20 -4.75
N ASN A 6 -1.29 -1.35 -4.77
CA ASN A 6 -0.64 -2.52 -5.35
C ASN A 6 0.27 -3.12 -4.30
N LEU A 7 -0.11 -4.30 -3.81
CA LEU A 7 0.68 -5.04 -2.84
C LEU A 7 1.31 -6.22 -3.56
N TYR A 8 2.64 -6.27 -3.54
CA TYR A 8 3.40 -7.23 -4.33
C TYR A 8 3.81 -8.45 -3.54
N ALA A 9 4.05 -9.55 -4.25
CA ALA A 9 4.52 -10.81 -3.69
C ALA A 9 3.62 -11.27 -2.54
N THR A 10 4.20 -11.63 -1.40
CA THR A 10 3.43 -12.17 -0.27
C THR A 10 2.46 -11.16 0.32
N LEU A 11 2.63 -9.88 0.05
CA LEU A 11 1.72 -8.86 0.57
C LEU A 11 0.36 -8.86 -0.12
N ALA A 12 0.27 -9.48 -1.29
CA ALA A 12 -1.00 -9.50 -2.03
C ALA A 12 -2.16 -10.09 -1.23
N ARG A 13 -1.89 -10.94 -0.26
CA ARG A 13 -2.93 -11.52 0.56
C ARG A 13 -3.68 -10.50 1.43
N TYR A 14 -3.12 -9.32 1.59
CA TYR A 14 -3.76 -8.26 2.39
C TYR A 14 -4.71 -7.41 1.56
N LEU A 15 -4.75 -7.61 0.24
CA LEU A 15 -5.68 -6.87 -0.61
C LEU A 15 -7.11 -7.31 -0.33
N PRO A 16 -8.10 -6.42 -0.52
CA PRO A 16 -9.49 -6.83 -0.42
C PRO A 16 -9.77 -8.00 -1.37
N ALA A 17 -10.59 -8.94 -0.92
CA ALA A 17 -10.78 -10.20 -1.64
C ALA A 17 -11.21 -10.00 -3.08
N GLN A 18 -12.05 -9.01 -3.34
CA GLN A 18 -12.59 -8.79 -4.67
C GLN A 18 -11.57 -8.20 -5.65
N ASP A 19 -10.43 -7.72 -5.15
CA ASP A 19 -9.46 -7.01 -5.99
C ASP A 19 -8.11 -7.70 -6.07
N LYS A 20 -8.01 -8.94 -5.66
CA LYS A 20 -6.72 -9.60 -5.54
C LYS A 20 -5.95 -9.72 -6.83
N ASN A 21 -6.63 -9.73 -7.96
CA ASN A 21 -5.96 -9.95 -9.25
C ASN A 21 -5.39 -8.69 -9.85
N ALA A 22 -5.86 -7.52 -9.44
CA ALA A 22 -5.51 -6.28 -10.11
C ALA A 22 -5.00 -5.21 -9.17
N GLY A 23 -4.66 -5.59 -7.96
CA GLY A 23 -4.48 -4.58 -6.95
C GLY A 23 -5.87 -4.12 -6.53
N GLY A 24 -6.00 -2.94 -6.05
CA GLY A 24 -7.32 -2.49 -5.65
C GLY A 24 -7.36 -1.00 -5.42
N ALA A 25 -8.56 -0.47 -5.44
CA ALA A 25 -8.77 0.93 -5.07
C ALA A 25 -9.59 0.94 -3.78
N ILE A 26 -9.21 1.78 -2.85
CA ILE A 26 -9.95 1.91 -1.60
C ILE A 26 -10.21 3.37 -1.30
N ASP A 27 -11.23 3.59 -0.51
CA ASP A 27 -11.56 4.93 -0.02
C ASP A 27 -10.86 5.13 1.32
N ILE A 28 -10.17 6.24 1.46
CA ILE A 28 -9.49 6.59 2.69
C ILE A 28 -9.75 8.06 3.01
N SER A 29 -9.47 8.44 4.24
CA SER A 29 -9.67 9.82 4.69
C SER A 29 -8.69 10.76 4.00
N ASP A 30 -9.14 11.98 3.74
CA ASP A 30 -8.26 13.01 3.21
C ASP A 30 -7.11 13.24 4.17
N GLY A 31 -5.90 13.38 3.64
CA GLY A 31 -4.73 13.58 4.45
C GLY A 31 -4.10 12.31 4.99
N ALA A 32 -4.66 11.14 4.66
CA ALA A 32 -4.09 9.88 5.12
C ALA A 32 -2.70 9.65 4.52
N THR A 33 -1.89 8.92 5.26
CA THR A 33 -0.53 8.58 4.84
C THR A 33 -0.50 7.14 4.31
N ALA A 34 0.62 6.78 3.68
CA ALA A 34 0.83 5.40 3.25
C ALA A 34 0.72 4.44 4.44
N GLY A 35 1.27 4.83 5.60
CA GLY A 35 1.17 4.02 6.80
C GLY A 35 -0.27 3.82 7.27
N ASP A 36 -1.11 4.84 7.12
CA ASP A 36 -2.52 4.74 7.48
C ASP A 36 -3.22 3.68 6.64
N VAL A 37 -2.91 3.65 5.34
CA VAL A 37 -3.49 2.67 4.44
C VAL A 37 -3.04 1.25 4.82
N LEU A 38 -1.75 1.09 5.09
CA LEU A 38 -1.22 -0.22 5.48
C LEU A 38 -1.86 -0.70 6.77
N GLN A 39 -2.08 0.20 7.72
CA GLN A 39 -2.74 -0.15 8.97
C GLN A 39 -4.19 -0.56 8.72
N GLN A 40 -4.89 0.15 7.86
CA GLN A 40 -6.27 -0.17 7.51
C GLN A 40 -6.38 -1.56 6.88
N LEU A 41 -5.37 -1.96 6.10
CA LEU A 41 -5.34 -3.26 5.44
C LEU A 41 -4.74 -4.35 6.33
N ASN A 42 -4.33 -4.00 7.54
CA ASN A 42 -3.72 -4.93 8.50
C ASN A 42 -2.39 -5.50 8.02
N VAL A 43 -1.61 -4.72 7.28
CA VAL A 43 -0.29 -5.14 6.82
C VAL A 43 0.72 -4.89 7.93
N PRO A 44 1.40 -5.93 8.44
CA PRO A 44 2.38 -5.74 9.50
C PRO A 44 3.56 -4.90 9.01
N ALA A 45 4.02 -3.97 9.84
CA ALA A 45 5.11 -3.08 9.46
C ALA A 45 6.38 -3.83 9.12
N GLU A 46 6.66 -4.93 9.81
CA GLU A 46 7.87 -5.71 9.57
C GLU A 46 7.87 -6.42 8.23
N GLN A 47 6.72 -6.51 7.57
CA GLN A 47 6.63 -7.14 6.25
C GLN A 47 6.70 -6.13 5.11
N VAL A 48 6.96 -4.87 5.42
CA VAL A 48 7.06 -3.80 4.42
C VAL A 48 8.51 -3.35 4.31
N LYS A 49 9.07 -3.47 3.12
CA LYS A 49 10.45 -3.03 2.88
C LYS A 49 10.48 -1.72 2.10
N LEU A 50 9.75 -1.65 1.01
CA LEU A 50 9.76 -0.49 0.14
C LEU A 50 8.34 0.01 -0.09
N ILE A 51 8.18 1.33 -0.08
CA ILE A 51 6.93 2.00 -0.36
C ILE A 51 7.16 2.99 -1.48
N PHE A 52 6.32 2.93 -2.51
CA PHE A 52 6.34 3.89 -3.60
C PHE A 52 5.00 4.59 -3.68
N VAL A 53 5.01 5.89 -3.85
CA VAL A 53 3.81 6.68 -4.04
C VAL A 53 3.95 7.41 -5.37
N ASP A 54 3.06 7.11 -6.31
CA ASP A 54 3.08 7.66 -7.67
C ASP A 54 4.44 7.46 -8.34
N GLY A 55 5.05 6.29 -8.09
CA GLY A 55 6.32 5.93 -8.71
C GLY A 55 7.55 6.50 -8.01
N VAL A 56 7.37 7.24 -6.93
CA VAL A 56 8.48 7.85 -6.19
C VAL A 56 8.63 7.14 -4.85
N HIS A 57 9.87 6.78 -4.52
CA HIS A 57 10.15 6.12 -3.25
C HIS A 57 9.75 7.02 -2.09
N GLY A 58 8.93 6.49 -1.20
CA GLY A 58 8.45 7.23 -0.04
C GLY A 58 8.54 6.41 1.22
N GLY A 59 7.79 6.82 2.22
CA GLY A 59 7.77 6.14 3.50
C GLY A 59 6.36 6.12 4.06
N ARG A 60 6.25 5.57 5.27
CA ARG A 60 4.94 5.45 5.90
C ARG A 60 4.29 6.81 6.17
N GLU A 61 5.12 7.84 6.32
CA GLU A 61 4.64 9.19 6.61
C GLU A 61 4.23 9.96 5.36
N THR A 62 4.43 9.40 4.17
CA THR A 62 4.10 10.08 2.93
C THR A 62 2.59 10.27 2.83
N ILE A 63 2.17 11.52 2.65
CA ILE A 63 0.75 11.86 2.54
C ILE A 63 0.24 11.53 1.14
N LEU A 64 -0.90 10.87 1.09
CA LEU A 64 -1.51 10.48 -0.17
C LEU A 64 -2.49 11.53 -0.65
N LYS A 65 -2.77 11.51 -1.96
CA LYS A 65 -3.73 12.40 -2.58
C LYS A 65 -4.79 11.57 -3.30
N ASP A 66 -5.92 12.18 -3.60
CA ASP A 66 -6.94 11.49 -4.38
C ASP A 66 -6.33 11.04 -5.71
N GLY A 67 -6.49 9.77 -6.02
CA GLY A 67 -5.92 9.19 -7.24
C GLY A 67 -4.49 8.71 -7.10
N SER A 68 -3.88 8.85 -5.92
CA SER A 68 -2.51 8.36 -5.72
C SER A 68 -2.42 6.86 -5.94
N ARG A 69 -1.26 6.41 -6.38
CA ARG A 69 -0.91 4.99 -6.49
C ARG A 69 0.08 4.62 -5.42
N LEU A 70 -0.30 3.64 -4.62
CA LEU A 70 0.57 3.14 -3.56
C LEU A 70 1.08 1.76 -3.95
N GLY A 71 2.39 1.61 -4.05
CA GLY A 71 3.02 0.33 -4.31
C GLY A 71 3.84 -0.09 -3.11
N VAL A 72 3.66 -1.31 -2.64
CA VAL A 72 4.32 -1.79 -1.44
C VAL A 72 4.98 -3.13 -1.71
N PHE A 73 6.25 -3.23 -1.34
CA PHE A 73 7.05 -4.42 -1.56
C PHE A 73 7.52 -5.00 -0.24
N PRO A 74 7.51 -6.34 -0.09
CA PRO A 74 8.03 -6.98 1.12
C PRO A 74 9.55 -7.07 1.07
N PRO A 75 10.20 -7.45 2.18
CA PRO A 75 11.63 -7.76 2.15
C PRO A 75 11.90 -8.89 1.16
N VAL A 76 13.00 -8.78 0.44
CA VAL A 76 13.34 -9.81 -0.53
C VAL A 76 13.95 -11.01 0.14
N GLY A 77 13.53 -12.15 -0.39
CA GLY A 77 14.02 -13.49 -0.16
C GLY A 77 14.80 -13.65 1.11
N GLY A 78 14.68 -14.63 1.82
CA GLY A 78 15.51 -14.96 2.94
C GLY A 78 16.24 -13.82 3.62
N GLY A 79 16.11 -12.68 3.01
CA GLY A 79 16.83 -11.52 3.49
C GLY A 79 16.13 -10.88 4.64
#